data_292ed90a9b7e540203606e2e2026acbb
#
_entry.id   292ed90a9b7e540203606e2e2026acbb
#
_cell.length_a   1.000
_cell.length_b   1.000
_cell.length_c   1.000
_cell.angle_alpha   90.00
_cell.angle_beta   90.00
_cell.angle_gamma   90.00
#
_symmetry.space_group_name_H-M   'P 1'
#
loop_
_entity.id
_entity.type
_entity.pdbx_description
1 polymer ?
#
loop_
_entity_poly.entity_id
_entity_poly.type
_entity_poly.pdbx_seq_one_letter_code
_entity_poly.pdbx_strand_id
1 'polypeptide(L)'
;MIKELAWDSAFFKRKIGTLTKVPSDDALQKLLRKAHKDNYLYLTSRVSLKSVSEIQILEKNGFYLTDIGVVWEKQPDADFRPAISVTEASIKDAAMLKKISKGLFKDGRFYNDPFFSYDEAEKLYQAWIDSSFSDREIAIFHVAKKGFITCKKLSRSRGDIPLIGVAARDQGKGIGSNLLYKALEWFRMAGMKTVTVRTQANNVTAMNFYKGLGFSVKYVDATMGKMLKEEIR
;
A
#
# COMPACT_ATOMS: atom_id res chain seq x y z
N MET A 1 9.72 4.16 -19.21
CA MET A 1 9.47 2.73 -19.52
C MET A 1 8.23 2.29 -18.76
N ILE A 2 7.35 1.50 -19.39
CA ILE A 2 6.23 0.85 -18.71
C ILE A 2 6.69 -0.50 -18.19
N LYS A 3 6.34 -0.80 -16.94
CA LYS A 3 6.46 -2.11 -16.31
C LYS A 3 5.05 -2.64 -16.07
N GLU A 4 4.77 -3.85 -16.54
CA GLU A 4 3.51 -4.51 -16.23
C GLU A 4 3.44 -4.83 -14.73
N LEU A 5 2.29 -4.57 -14.14
CA LEU A 5 1.94 -5.00 -12.80
C LEU A 5 1.26 -6.37 -12.90
N ALA A 6 2.08 -7.42 -13.08
CA ALA A 6 1.59 -8.77 -13.42
C ALA A 6 0.57 -9.30 -12.40
N TRP A 7 0.80 -9.09 -11.11
CA TRP A 7 -0.13 -9.52 -10.07
C TRP A 7 -1.47 -8.78 -10.17
N ASP A 8 -1.43 -7.43 -10.32
CA ASP A 8 -2.64 -6.62 -10.48
C ASP A 8 -3.37 -6.99 -11.77
N SER A 9 -2.62 -7.19 -12.87
CA SER A 9 -3.19 -7.58 -14.17
C SER A 9 -3.94 -8.91 -14.07
N ALA A 10 -3.36 -9.89 -13.40
CA ALA A 10 -3.98 -11.20 -13.20
C ALA A 10 -5.22 -11.10 -12.28
N PHE A 11 -5.12 -10.35 -11.19
CA PHE A 11 -6.21 -10.19 -10.23
C PHE A 11 -7.43 -9.49 -10.86
N PHE A 12 -7.22 -8.36 -11.53
CA PHE A 12 -8.29 -7.58 -12.15
C PHE A 12 -8.70 -8.10 -13.54
N LYS A 13 -7.99 -9.08 -14.10
CA LYS A 13 -8.19 -9.59 -15.47
C LYS A 13 -8.14 -8.47 -16.51
N ARG A 14 -7.34 -7.48 -16.28
CA ARG A 14 -7.13 -6.28 -17.10
C ARG A 14 -5.64 -5.95 -17.11
N LYS A 15 -5.06 -5.66 -18.28
CA LYS A 15 -3.64 -5.36 -18.37
C LYS A 15 -3.34 -3.98 -17.77
N ILE A 16 -2.61 -3.98 -16.67
CA ILE A 16 -2.28 -2.82 -15.85
C ILE A 16 -0.77 -2.64 -15.83
N GLY A 17 -0.32 -1.40 -16.01
CA GLY A 17 1.09 -1.06 -15.98
C GLY A 17 1.41 0.13 -15.08
N THR A 18 2.69 0.29 -14.77
CA THR A 18 3.20 1.47 -14.09
C THR A 18 4.32 2.12 -14.87
N LEU A 19 4.37 3.45 -14.88
CA LEU A 19 5.53 4.18 -15.34
C LEU A 19 6.63 4.08 -14.29
N THR A 20 7.78 3.54 -14.66
CA THR A 20 8.94 3.46 -13.74
C THR A 20 9.67 4.79 -13.59
N LYS A 21 9.42 5.73 -14.51
CA LYS A 21 9.94 7.09 -14.55
C LYS A 21 9.03 7.91 -15.46
N VAL A 22 8.78 9.15 -15.12
CA VAL A 22 8.06 10.10 -15.99
C VAL A 22 9.06 10.64 -17.03
N PRO A 23 8.84 10.40 -18.33
CA PRO A 23 9.69 10.93 -19.39
C PRO A 23 9.26 12.36 -19.77
N SER A 24 9.94 12.99 -20.74
CA SER A 24 9.48 14.22 -21.36
C SER A 24 8.10 14.04 -22.01
N ASP A 25 7.37 15.15 -22.22
CA ASP A 25 6.02 15.15 -22.78
C ASP A 25 5.91 14.35 -24.09
N ASP A 26 6.76 14.66 -25.07
CA ASP A 26 6.77 13.95 -26.38
C ASP A 26 7.06 12.45 -26.24
N ALA A 27 7.98 12.09 -25.34
CA ALA A 27 8.31 10.69 -25.10
C ALA A 27 7.17 9.97 -24.37
N LEU A 28 6.44 10.65 -23.47
CA LEU A 28 5.27 10.10 -22.83
C LEU A 28 4.15 9.82 -23.83
N GLN A 29 3.87 10.75 -24.75
CA GLN A 29 2.87 10.54 -25.79
C GLN A 29 3.18 9.32 -26.68
N LYS A 30 4.46 9.15 -27.09
CA LYS A 30 4.90 7.97 -27.83
C LYS A 30 4.69 6.69 -27.01
N LEU A 31 4.99 6.75 -25.71
CA LEU A 31 4.84 5.64 -24.79
C LEU A 31 3.37 5.26 -24.59
N LEU A 32 2.47 6.24 -24.51
CA LEU A 32 1.03 6.03 -24.39
C LEU A 32 0.44 5.36 -25.64
N ARG A 33 0.85 5.81 -26.84
CA ARG A 33 0.46 5.15 -28.10
C ARG A 33 0.93 3.68 -28.14
N LYS A 34 2.15 3.41 -27.66
CA LYS A 34 2.64 2.03 -27.55
C LYS A 34 1.84 1.24 -26.54
N ALA A 35 1.56 1.79 -25.36
CA ALA A 35 0.77 1.13 -24.32
C ALA A 35 -0.61 0.72 -24.83
N HIS A 36 -1.25 1.60 -25.60
CA HIS A 36 -2.53 1.29 -26.23
C HIS A 36 -2.43 0.09 -27.20
N LYS A 37 -1.42 0.10 -28.10
CA LYS A 37 -1.15 -1.03 -29.00
C LYS A 37 -0.84 -2.33 -28.26
N ASP A 38 -0.18 -2.23 -27.11
CA ASP A 38 0.17 -3.37 -26.25
C ASP A 38 -1.01 -3.81 -25.35
N ASN A 39 -2.22 -3.27 -25.55
CA ASN A 39 -3.47 -3.57 -24.83
C ASN A 39 -3.43 -3.28 -23.32
N TYR A 40 -2.69 -2.28 -22.89
CA TYR A 40 -2.86 -1.78 -21.53
C TYR A 40 -4.19 -1.03 -21.40
N LEU A 41 -4.97 -1.35 -20.37
CA LEU A 41 -6.22 -0.66 -20.07
C LEU A 41 -6.04 0.44 -19.03
N TYR A 42 -4.99 0.34 -18.22
CA TYR A 42 -4.70 1.30 -17.16
C TYR A 42 -3.20 1.43 -16.94
N LEU A 43 -2.77 2.67 -16.77
CA LEU A 43 -1.41 3.01 -16.33
C LEU A 43 -1.47 3.79 -15.03
N THR A 44 -0.54 3.48 -14.13
CA THR A 44 -0.31 4.29 -12.93
C THR A 44 1.11 4.85 -12.92
N SER A 45 1.31 5.92 -12.18
CA SER A 45 2.64 6.47 -11.89
C SER A 45 2.66 6.97 -10.45
N ARG A 46 3.75 6.72 -9.75
CA ARG A 46 3.98 7.29 -8.44
C ARG A 46 5.11 8.30 -8.52
N VAL A 47 4.82 9.54 -8.14
CA VAL A 47 5.72 10.68 -8.33
C VAL A 47 5.88 11.42 -7.00
N SER A 48 7.11 11.78 -6.65
CA SER A 48 7.35 12.64 -5.48
C SER A 48 6.64 13.99 -5.65
N LEU A 49 5.99 14.49 -4.60
CA LEU A 49 5.39 15.84 -4.61
C LEU A 49 6.44 16.96 -4.81
N LYS A 50 7.73 16.65 -4.66
CA LYS A 50 8.82 17.59 -5.02
C LYS A 50 9.01 17.76 -6.51
N SER A 51 8.53 16.79 -7.32
CA SER A 51 8.67 16.77 -8.78
C SER A 51 7.43 17.35 -9.46
N VAL A 52 7.12 18.62 -9.19
CA VAL A 52 5.91 19.29 -9.71
C VAL A 52 5.84 19.24 -11.24
N SER A 53 6.96 19.40 -11.94
CA SER A 53 7.01 19.32 -13.41
C SER A 53 6.64 17.94 -13.95
N GLU A 54 7.01 16.86 -13.26
CA GLU A 54 6.61 15.51 -13.65
C GLU A 54 5.09 15.30 -13.47
N ILE A 55 4.51 15.84 -12.39
CA ILE A 55 3.07 15.82 -12.14
C ILE A 55 2.35 16.57 -13.27
N GLN A 56 2.79 17.78 -13.63
CA GLN A 56 2.21 18.58 -14.70
C GLN A 56 2.28 17.88 -16.07
N ILE A 57 3.39 17.19 -16.38
CA ILE A 57 3.50 16.37 -17.60
C ILE A 57 2.46 15.26 -17.59
N LEU A 58 2.26 14.57 -16.45
CA LEU A 58 1.26 13.52 -16.34
C LEU A 58 -0.16 14.08 -16.52
N GLU A 59 -0.50 15.19 -15.84
CA GLU A 59 -1.82 15.85 -15.95
C GLU A 59 -2.12 16.28 -17.39
N LYS A 60 -1.16 16.93 -18.06
CA LYS A 60 -1.28 17.33 -19.48
C LYS A 60 -1.58 16.13 -20.38
N ASN A 61 -1.08 14.95 -20.03
CA ASN A 61 -1.32 13.71 -20.77
C ASN A 61 -2.51 12.91 -20.25
N GLY A 62 -3.40 13.53 -19.47
CA GLY A 62 -4.67 12.97 -19.03
C GLY A 62 -4.53 11.93 -17.90
N PHE A 63 -3.44 11.95 -17.15
CA PHE A 63 -3.41 11.28 -15.85
C PHE A 63 -4.15 12.13 -14.82
N TYR A 64 -4.83 11.48 -13.91
CA TYR A 64 -5.54 12.11 -12.81
C TYR A 64 -5.01 11.62 -11.46
N LEU A 65 -5.12 12.45 -10.44
CA LEU A 65 -4.72 12.11 -9.08
C LEU A 65 -5.65 11.03 -8.52
N THR A 66 -5.10 9.94 -8.00
CA THR A 66 -5.85 8.88 -7.33
C THR A 66 -5.58 8.80 -5.83
N ASP A 67 -4.39 9.22 -5.39
CA ASP A 67 -3.97 9.15 -4.00
C ASP A 67 -2.75 10.04 -3.73
N ILE A 68 -2.69 10.60 -2.54
CA ILE A 68 -1.47 11.21 -1.99
C ILE A 68 -1.02 10.34 -0.82
N GLY A 69 0.15 9.74 -0.97
CA GLY A 69 0.73 8.88 0.04
C GLY A 69 1.79 9.58 0.88
N VAL A 70 1.72 9.38 2.18
CA VAL A 70 2.74 9.79 3.14
C VAL A 70 3.50 8.57 3.58
N VAL A 71 4.79 8.52 3.27
CA VAL A 71 5.67 7.43 3.73
C VAL A 71 6.34 7.87 5.02
N TRP A 72 6.09 7.09 6.05
CA TRP A 72 6.68 7.24 7.37
C TRP A 72 7.83 6.28 7.55
N GLU A 73 8.80 6.64 8.37
CA GLU A 73 9.88 5.74 8.73
C GLU A 73 10.22 5.81 10.23
N LYS A 74 10.71 4.70 10.75
CA LYS A 74 11.22 4.57 12.10
C LYS A 74 12.34 3.53 12.15
N GLN A 75 13.33 3.75 13.01
CA GLN A 75 14.25 2.68 13.42
C GLN A 75 13.52 1.77 14.42
N PRO A 76 13.63 0.44 14.29
CA PRO A 76 12.98 -0.49 15.22
C PRO A 76 13.77 -0.57 16.53
N ASP A 77 13.56 0.40 17.42
CA ASP A 77 14.25 0.52 18.70
C ASP A 77 13.80 -0.53 19.71
N ALA A 78 14.57 -0.68 20.80
CA ALA A 78 14.56 -1.86 21.65
C ALA A 78 13.45 -1.96 22.69
N ASP A 79 12.72 -0.90 23.04
CA ASP A 79 12.12 -0.80 24.37
C ASP A 79 10.59 -0.93 24.44
N PHE A 80 9.92 -1.32 23.35
CA PHE A 80 8.48 -1.49 23.38
C PHE A 80 8.08 -2.96 23.47
N ARG A 81 7.50 -3.34 24.61
CA ARG A 81 6.87 -4.65 24.76
C ARG A 81 5.35 -4.49 24.61
N PRO A 82 4.70 -5.35 23.83
CA PRO A 82 3.24 -5.38 23.81
C PRO A 82 2.69 -5.61 25.20
N ALA A 83 1.72 -4.77 25.62
CA ALA A 83 1.02 -4.93 26.90
C ALA A 83 -0.11 -5.98 26.83
N ILE A 84 -0.50 -6.38 25.60
CA ILE A 84 -1.49 -7.43 25.34
C ILE A 84 -0.86 -8.52 24.48
N SER A 85 -1.44 -9.72 24.55
CA SER A 85 -0.95 -10.85 23.76
C SER A 85 -1.15 -10.60 22.27
N VAL A 86 -0.05 -10.63 21.52
CA VAL A 86 0.00 -10.56 20.06
C VAL A 86 0.63 -11.84 19.54
N THR A 87 -0.11 -12.59 18.74
CA THR A 87 0.29 -13.90 18.21
C THR A 87 0.68 -13.82 16.73
N GLU A 88 1.60 -14.65 16.30
CA GLU A 88 1.89 -14.83 14.88
C GLU A 88 0.75 -15.62 14.23
N ALA A 89 0.27 -15.15 13.08
CA ALA A 89 -0.82 -15.76 12.35
C ALA A 89 -0.36 -16.94 11.50
N SER A 90 -1.19 -17.95 11.42
CA SER A 90 -1.08 -19.07 10.49
C SER A 90 -2.15 -18.98 9.40
N ILE A 91 -2.04 -19.82 8.37
CA ILE A 91 -3.06 -19.88 7.30
C ILE A 91 -4.48 -20.15 7.83
N LYS A 92 -4.61 -20.79 8.99
CA LYS A 92 -5.90 -21.06 9.67
C LYS A 92 -6.59 -19.76 10.09
N ASP A 93 -5.84 -18.69 10.28
CA ASP A 93 -6.33 -17.38 10.71
C ASP A 93 -6.81 -16.51 9.53
N ALA A 94 -6.51 -16.90 8.28
CA ALA A 94 -6.79 -16.12 7.08
C ALA A 94 -8.25 -15.63 6.98
N ALA A 95 -9.21 -16.52 7.22
CA ALA A 95 -10.63 -16.16 7.16
C ALA A 95 -11.02 -15.09 8.21
N MET A 96 -10.45 -15.19 9.42
CA MET A 96 -10.64 -14.20 10.48
C MET A 96 -10.02 -12.85 10.11
N LEU A 97 -8.80 -12.84 9.57
CA LEU A 97 -8.10 -11.61 9.18
C LEU A 97 -8.83 -10.90 8.03
N LYS A 98 -9.30 -11.66 7.03
CA LYS A 98 -10.13 -11.10 5.93
C LYS A 98 -11.43 -10.49 6.46
N LYS A 99 -12.07 -11.11 7.45
CA LYS A 99 -13.26 -10.53 8.10
C LYS A 99 -12.93 -9.22 8.83
N ILE A 100 -11.77 -9.13 9.48
CA ILE A 100 -11.31 -7.90 10.14
C ILE A 100 -11.03 -6.81 9.11
N SER A 101 -10.39 -7.15 7.98
CA SER A 101 -9.97 -6.17 6.97
C SER A 101 -11.14 -5.49 6.25
N LYS A 102 -12.33 -6.11 6.28
CA LYS A 102 -13.50 -5.64 5.53
C LYS A 102 -13.87 -4.20 5.92
N GLY A 103 -13.86 -3.32 4.92
CA GLY A 103 -14.20 -1.91 5.09
C GLY A 103 -13.18 -1.05 5.83
N LEU A 104 -11.98 -1.58 6.17
CA LEU A 104 -10.97 -0.81 6.93
C LEU A 104 -10.11 0.12 6.06
N PHE A 105 -9.94 -0.18 4.78
CA PHE A 105 -8.97 0.50 3.91
C PHE A 105 -9.63 1.44 2.89
N LYS A 106 -10.80 1.99 3.23
CA LYS A 106 -11.61 2.82 2.32
C LYS A 106 -10.94 4.11 1.85
N ASP A 107 -9.94 4.60 2.60
CA ASP A 107 -9.14 5.76 2.20
C ASP A 107 -8.10 5.39 1.11
N GLY A 108 -7.95 4.11 0.79
CA GLY A 108 -6.95 3.61 -0.16
C GLY A 108 -7.28 3.99 -1.61
N ARG A 109 -6.22 4.11 -2.43
CA ARG A 109 -6.33 4.52 -3.85
C ARG A 109 -7.33 3.71 -4.65
N PHE A 110 -7.47 2.42 -4.38
CA PHE A 110 -8.36 1.55 -5.15
C PHE A 110 -9.84 1.83 -4.93
N TYR A 111 -10.21 2.50 -3.83
CA TYR A 111 -11.56 2.99 -3.62
C TYR A 111 -11.79 4.38 -4.22
N ASN A 112 -10.73 5.18 -4.37
CA ASN A 112 -10.80 6.53 -4.90
C ASN A 112 -10.60 6.58 -6.42
N ASP A 113 -10.08 5.53 -7.03
CA ASP A 113 -9.77 5.47 -8.45
C ASP A 113 -10.98 4.90 -9.23
N PRO A 114 -11.61 5.68 -10.13
CA PRO A 114 -12.80 5.26 -10.87
C PRO A 114 -12.57 4.08 -11.82
N PHE A 115 -11.32 3.67 -12.05
CA PHE A 115 -11.01 2.47 -12.83
C PHE A 115 -11.38 1.18 -12.11
N PHE A 116 -11.43 1.19 -10.78
CA PHE A 116 -11.74 0.02 -9.95
C PHE A 116 -13.13 0.18 -9.33
N SER A 117 -13.91 -0.89 -9.31
CA SER A 117 -15.16 -0.92 -8.57
C SER A 117 -14.90 -1.08 -7.06
N TYR A 118 -15.88 -0.67 -6.26
CA TYR A 118 -15.84 -0.86 -4.81
C TYR A 118 -15.60 -2.33 -4.41
N ASP A 119 -16.26 -3.25 -5.12
CA ASP A 119 -16.18 -4.69 -4.89
C ASP A 119 -14.78 -5.25 -5.22
N GLU A 120 -14.17 -4.74 -6.29
CA GLU A 120 -12.79 -5.10 -6.66
C GLU A 120 -11.80 -4.60 -5.61
N ALA A 121 -11.96 -3.35 -5.13
CA ALA A 121 -11.12 -2.82 -4.08
C ALA A 121 -11.22 -3.64 -2.78
N GLU A 122 -12.42 -4.01 -2.36
CA GLU A 122 -12.64 -4.85 -1.17
C GLU A 122 -11.97 -6.23 -1.32
N LYS A 123 -12.17 -6.88 -2.46
CA LYS A 123 -11.56 -8.19 -2.75
C LYS A 123 -10.04 -8.14 -2.84
N LEU A 124 -9.49 -7.01 -3.30
CA LEU A 124 -8.04 -6.81 -3.41
C LEU A 124 -7.35 -6.90 -2.04
N TYR A 125 -7.87 -6.21 -1.03
CA TYR A 125 -7.27 -6.24 0.32
C TYR A 125 -7.36 -7.63 0.94
N GLN A 126 -8.43 -8.39 0.67
CA GLN A 126 -8.55 -9.77 1.08
C GLN A 126 -7.53 -10.67 0.37
N ALA A 127 -7.33 -10.47 -0.93
CA ALA A 127 -6.34 -11.20 -1.72
C ALA A 127 -4.89 -10.89 -1.27
N TRP A 128 -4.61 -9.65 -0.85
CA TRP A 128 -3.31 -9.31 -0.27
C TRP A 128 -3.05 -10.04 1.05
N ILE A 129 -4.07 -10.24 1.89
CA ILE A 129 -3.94 -11.06 3.10
C ILE A 129 -3.61 -12.51 2.72
N ASP A 130 -4.35 -13.10 1.77
CA ASP A 130 -4.09 -14.47 1.32
C ASP A 130 -2.69 -14.62 0.74
N SER A 131 -2.25 -13.70 -0.14
CA SER A 131 -0.91 -13.73 -0.73
C SER A 131 0.22 -13.54 0.31
N SER A 132 -0.06 -12.80 1.39
CA SER A 132 0.91 -12.61 2.47
C SER A 132 1.30 -13.90 3.18
N PHE A 133 0.41 -14.90 3.25
CA PHE A 133 0.73 -16.22 3.81
C PHE A 133 1.65 -17.06 2.91
N SER A 134 1.73 -16.73 1.62
CA SER A 134 2.57 -17.45 0.65
C SER A 134 3.93 -16.78 0.44
N ASP A 135 4.14 -15.56 0.93
CA ASP A 135 5.39 -14.82 0.80
C ASP A 135 6.27 -15.06 2.04
N ARG A 136 7.41 -15.73 1.86
CA ARG A 136 8.37 -16.05 2.95
C ARG A 136 8.99 -14.80 3.60
N GLU A 137 8.96 -13.67 2.95
CA GLU A 137 9.46 -12.41 3.47
C GLU A 137 8.42 -11.66 4.31
N ILE A 138 7.21 -12.21 4.45
CA ILE A 138 6.11 -11.60 5.21
C ILE A 138 5.81 -12.44 6.46
N ALA A 139 5.81 -11.77 7.62
CA ALA A 139 5.19 -12.27 8.84
C ALA A 139 3.88 -11.50 9.09
N ILE A 140 2.90 -12.18 9.67
CA ILE A 140 1.61 -11.60 10.03
C ILE A 140 1.41 -11.80 11.53
N PHE A 141 1.05 -10.73 12.24
CA PHE A 141 0.71 -10.80 13.67
C PHE A 141 -0.72 -10.31 13.87
N HIS A 142 -1.39 -10.84 14.88
CA HIS A 142 -2.76 -10.46 15.20
C HIS A 142 -3.06 -10.46 16.71
N VAL A 143 -4.06 -9.68 17.07
CA VAL A 143 -4.83 -9.80 18.30
C VAL A 143 -6.17 -10.43 17.91
N ALA A 144 -6.48 -11.61 18.44
CA ALA A 144 -7.59 -12.45 17.99
C ALA A 144 -8.91 -11.68 17.84
N LYS A 145 -9.52 -11.73 16.63
CA LYS A 145 -10.78 -11.08 16.24
C LYS A 145 -10.81 -9.55 16.37
N LYS A 146 -9.67 -8.88 16.66
CA LYS A 146 -9.62 -7.44 16.94
C LYS A 146 -8.76 -6.65 15.96
N GLY A 147 -7.62 -7.20 15.52
CA GLY A 147 -6.73 -6.50 14.61
C GLY A 147 -5.57 -7.36 14.13
N PHE A 148 -4.88 -6.88 13.10
CA PHE A 148 -3.71 -7.55 12.51
C PHE A 148 -2.72 -6.54 11.93
N ILE A 149 -1.51 -7.01 11.71
CA ILE A 149 -0.43 -6.28 11.02
C ILE A 149 0.35 -7.25 10.15
N THR A 150 0.74 -6.81 8.95
CA THR A 150 1.66 -7.53 8.07
C THR A 150 3.02 -6.85 8.08
N CYS A 151 4.09 -7.61 8.14
CA CYS A 151 5.48 -7.15 8.24
C CYS A 151 6.28 -7.78 7.11
N LYS A 152 6.84 -6.97 6.21
CA LYS A 152 7.58 -7.44 5.04
C LYS A 152 9.04 -7.04 5.09
N LYS A 153 9.95 -7.98 4.85
CA LYS A 153 11.37 -7.70 4.61
C LYS A 153 11.54 -7.26 3.16
N LEU A 154 11.99 -6.02 2.93
CA LEU A 154 12.26 -5.50 1.58
C LEU A 154 13.71 -5.72 1.15
N SER A 155 14.63 -5.77 2.11
CA SER A 155 16.05 -6.02 1.91
C SER A 155 16.70 -6.48 3.22
N ARG A 156 18.03 -6.64 3.23
CA ARG A 156 18.78 -7.02 4.45
C ARG A 156 18.65 -6.01 5.60
N SER A 157 18.28 -4.76 5.32
CA SER A 157 18.25 -3.70 6.34
C SER A 157 16.97 -2.87 6.36
N ARG A 158 16.02 -3.15 5.47
CA ARG A 158 14.76 -2.38 5.35
C ARG A 158 13.56 -3.29 5.46
N GLY A 159 12.65 -2.93 6.38
CA GLY A 159 11.34 -3.51 6.54
C GLY A 159 10.23 -2.57 6.05
N ASP A 160 9.06 -3.11 5.85
CA ASP A 160 7.84 -2.38 5.47
C ASP A 160 6.63 -2.98 6.18
N ILE A 161 5.64 -2.14 6.45
CA ILE A 161 4.34 -2.55 7.00
C ILE A 161 3.29 -2.32 5.91
N PRO A 162 2.97 -3.35 5.10
CA PRO A 162 1.98 -3.23 4.02
C PRO A 162 0.57 -2.95 4.53
N LEU A 163 0.15 -3.63 5.59
CA LEU A 163 -1.19 -3.52 6.15
C LEU A 163 -1.14 -3.51 7.69
N ILE A 164 -1.92 -2.63 8.28
CA ILE A 164 -2.31 -2.69 9.69
C ILE A 164 -3.79 -2.34 9.79
N GLY A 165 -4.54 -3.14 10.52
CA GLY A 165 -5.97 -2.95 10.66
C GLY A 165 -6.47 -3.35 12.04
N VAL A 166 -7.36 -2.53 12.61
CA VAL A 166 -8.06 -2.80 13.86
C VAL A 166 -9.56 -2.68 13.60
N ALA A 167 -10.32 -3.71 13.99
CA ALA A 167 -11.77 -3.71 13.84
C ALA A 167 -12.38 -2.44 14.47
N ALA A 168 -13.32 -1.80 13.77
CA ALA A 168 -13.87 -0.48 14.16
C ALA A 168 -14.29 -0.40 15.63
N ARG A 169 -14.98 -1.44 16.14
CA ARG A 169 -15.42 -1.54 17.55
C ARG A 169 -14.30 -1.64 18.57
N ASP A 170 -13.07 -1.93 18.14
CA ASP A 170 -11.90 -2.19 18.98
C ASP A 170 -10.80 -1.12 18.79
N GLN A 171 -11.05 -0.11 17.98
CA GLN A 171 -10.17 1.05 17.84
C GLN A 171 -10.15 1.89 19.14
N GLY A 172 -9.10 2.68 19.34
CA GLY A 172 -8.92 3.50 20.55
C GLY A 172 -8.52 2.72 21.81
N LYS A 173 -8.42 1.38 21.76
CA LYS A 173 -8.09 0.51 22.91
C LYS A 173 -6.61 0.05 22.95
N GLY A 174 -5.72 0.75 22.25
CA GLY A 174 -4.30 0.43 22.24
C GLY A 174 -3.90 -0.79 21.37
N ILE A 175 -4.84 -1.46 20.68
CA ILE A 175 -4.56 -2.67 19.91
C ILE A 175 -3.58 -2.39 18.77
N GLY A 176 -3.78 -1.28 18.03
CA GLY A 176 -2.87 -0.87 16.94
C GLY A 176 -1.44 -0.65 17.43
N SER A 177 -1.26 0.00 18.58
CA SER A 177 0.07 0.24 19.17
C SER A 177 0.75 -1.07 19.55
N ASN A 178 0.02 -2.01 20.15
CA ASN A 178 0.58 -3.31 20.52
C ASN A 178 0.96 -4.16 19.30
N LEU A 179 0.17 -4.12 18.23
CA LEU A 179 0.50 -4.74 16.95
C LEU A 179 1.78 -4.14 16.35
N LEU A 180 1.89 -2.80 16.38
CA LEU A 180 3.06 -2.10 15.85
C LEU A 180 4.32 -2.39 16.69
N TYR A 181 4.21 -2.44 18.03
CA TYR A 181 5.33 -2.81 18.89
C TYR A 181 5.83 -4.23 18.58
N LYS A 182 4.90 -5.18 18.39
CA LYS A 182 5.27 -6.55 17.98
C LYS A 182 5.96 -6.58 16.61
N ALA A 183 5.49 -5.78 15.67
CA ALA A 183 6.13 -5.65 14.37
C ALA A 183 7.54 -5.06 14.48
N LEU A 184 7.73 -3.99 15.25
CA LEU A 184 9.05 -3.38 15.46
C LEU A 184 10.01 -4.34 16.17
N GLU A 185 9.55 -5.10 17.17
CA GLU A 185 10.32 -6.18 17.81
C GLU A 185 10.81 -7.20 16.77
N TRP A 186 9.88 -7.70 15.92
CA TRP A 186 10.21 -8.67 14.88
C TRP A 186 11.20 -8.11 13.86
N PHE A 187 11.02 -6.88 13.40
CA PHE A 187 11.98 -6.22 12.48
C PHE A 187 13.35 -6.05 13.11
N ARG A 188 13.42 -5.67 14.39
CA ARG A 188 14.68 -5.56 15.15
C ARG A 188 15.40 -6.90 15.24
N MET A 189 14.69 -7.97 15.61
CA MET A 189 15.23 -9.32 15.68
C MET A 189 15.73 -9.83 14.31
N ALA A 190 15.08 -9.39 13.24
CA ALA A 190 15.47 -9.67 11.86
C ALA A 190 16.64 -8.79 11.35
N GLY A 191 17.21 -7.90 12.20
CA GLY A 191 18.34 -7.04 11.86
C GLY A 191 17.99 -5.85 10.96
N MET A 192 16.71 -5.47 10.85
CA MET A 192 16.28 -4.32 10.07
C MET A 192 16.75 -3.03 10.76
N LYS A 193 17.27 -2.09 9.96
CA LYS A 193 17.71 -0.77 10.45
C LYS A 193 16.63 0.29 10.30
N THR A 194 15.72 0.10 9.35
CA THR A 194 14.64 1.05 9.06
C THR A 194 13.37 0.29 8.72
N VAL A 195 12.26 0.73 9.27
CA VAL A 195 10.92 0.25 8.96
C VAL A 195 10.12 1.39 8.35
N THR A 196 9.45 1.12 7.25
CA THR A 196 8.56 2.07 6.58
C THR A 196 7.11 1.63 6.68
N VAL A 197 6.23 2.61 6.59
CA VAL A 197 4.79 2.40 6.38
C VAL A 197 4.26 3.53 5.50
N ARG A 198 3.39 3.21 4.56
CA ARG A 198 2.73 4.20 3.72
C ARG A 198 1.26 4.31 4.10
N THR A 199 0.79 5.52 4.37
CA THR A 199 -0.63 5.83 4.57
C THR A 199 -1.07 6.94 3.62
N GLN A 200 -2.38 7.13 3.48
CA GLN A 200 -2.96 8.20 2.69
C GLN A 200 -2.93 9.52 3.45
N ALA A 201 -2.75 10.64 2.74
CA ALA A 201 -2.73 11.98 3.35
C ALA A 201 -4.11 12.39 3.93
N ASN A 202 -5.21 11.82 3.43
CA ASN A 202 -6.56 12.02 3.97
C ASN A 202 -6.85 11.15 5.21
N ASN A 203 -6.01 10.14 5.51
CA ASN A 203 -6.16 9.32 6.70
C ASN A 203 -5.46 9.97 7.91
N VAL A 204 -6.07 11.05 8.42
CA VAL A 204 -5.54 11.84 9.55
C VAL A 204 -5.36 10.96 10.80
N THR A 205 -6.24 10.00 11.01
CA THR A 205 -6.16 9.05 12.14
C THR A 205 -4.87 8.24 12.08
N ALA A 206 -4.56 7.65 10.93
CA ALA A 206 -3.32 6.88 10.76
C ALA A 206 -2.07 7.78 10.83
N MET A 207 -2.12 9.00 10.28
CA MET A 207 -1.00 9.94 10.40
C MET A 207 -0.70 10.30 11.86
N ASN A 208 -1.73 10.63 12.64
CA ASN A 208 -1.56 10.91 14.07
C ASN A 208 -1.08 9.69 14.85
N PHE A 209 -1.54 8.50 14.49
CA PHE A 209 -1.12 7.24 15.08
C PHE A 209 0.40 7.00 14.88
N TYR A 210 0.90 7.11 13.65
CA TYR A 210 2.33 6.91 13.38
C TYR A 210 3.19 8.01 14.01
N LYS A 211 2.77 9.26 13.93
CA LYS A 211 3.45 10.38 14.62
C LYS A 211 3.54 10.14 16.12
N GLY A 212 2.44 9.76 16.76
CA GLY A 212 2.39 9.48 18.20
C GLY A 212 3.27 8.31 18.65
N LEU A 213 3.62 7.39 17.72
CA LEU A 213 4.52 6.26 17.98
C LEU A 213 5.97 6.53 17.52
N GLY A 214 6.31 7.79 17.26
CA GLY A 214 7.67 8.24 16.96
C GLY A 214 8.15 7.94 15.55
N PHE A 215 7.23 7.73 14.60
CA PHE A 215 7.60 7.73 13.19
C PHE A 215 7.78 9.17 12.69
N SER A 216 8.71 9.37 11.77
CA SER A 216 8.92 10.62 11.05
C SER A 216 8.50 10.46 9.59
N VAL A 217 8.08 11.57 8.97
CA VAL A 217 7.77 11.57 7.54
C VAL A 217 9.06 11.48 6.74
N LYS A 218 9.15 10.46 5.88
CA LYS A 218 10.28 10.25 4.98
C LYS A 218 10.12 11.02 3.67
N TYR A 219 8.97 10.85 3.03
CA TYR A 219 8.58 11.59 1.83
C TYR A 219 7.07 11.48 1.59
N VAL A 220 6.60 12.31 0.67
CA VAL A 220 5.20 12.32 0.20
C VAL A 220 5.20 12.15 -1.31
N ASP A 221 4.30 11.30 -1.80
CA ASP A 221 4.13 11.03 -3.23
C ASP A 221 2.67 11.19 -3.68
N ALA A 222 2.49 11.55 -4.95
CA ALA A 222 1.23 11.45 -5.65
C ALA A 222 1.18 10.13 -6.42
N THR A 223 0.06 9.42 -6.35
CA THR A 223 -0.25 8.33 -7.26
C THR A 223 -1.21 8.86 -8.32
N MET A 224 -0.76 8.81 -9.57
CA MET A 224 -1.52 9.26 -10.73
C MET A 224 -2.00 8.05 -11.52
N GLY A 225 -3.23 8.10 -12.00
CA GLY A 225 -3.85 7.04 -12.81
C GLY A 225 -4.25 7.56 -14.19
N LYS A 226 -4.25 6.68 -15.18
CA LYS A 226 -4.79 6.96 -16.52
C LYS A 226 -5.46 5.72 -17.08
N MET A 227 -6.74 5.86 -17.39
CA MET A 227 -7.46 4.89 -18.21
C MET A 227 -7.03 5.06 -19.68
N LEU A 228 -6.64 3.97 -20.31
CA LEU A 228 -6.42 3.91 -21.74
C LEU A 228 -7.72 3.37 -22.35
N LYS A 229 -8.58 4.28 -22.86
CA LYS A 229 -9.86 3.90 -23.49
C LYS A 229 -9.57 3.07 -24.74
N GLU A 230 -10.38 2.04 -24.98
CA GLU A 230 -10.55 1.55 -26.34
C GLU A 230 -11.06 2.71 -27.19
N GLU A 231 -10.42 2.99 -28.33
CA GLU A 231 -11.02 3.86 -29.34
C GLU A 231 -12.33 3.17 -29.75
N ILE A 232 -13.44 3.80 -29.41
CA ILE A 232 -14.74 3.41 -29.97
C ILE A 232 -14.61 3.61 -31.49
N ARG A 233 -14.46 2.54 -32.20
CA ARG A 233 -14.46 2.49 -33.68
C ARG A 233 -15.89 2.65 -34.19
#